data_d1f1eea8642cfea0d053f427179c06ef
#
_entry.id   d1f1eea8642cfea0d053f427179c06ef
#
_cell.length_a   1.000
_cell.length_b   1.000
_cell.length_c   1.000
_cell.angle_alpha   90.00
_cell.angle_beta   90.00
_cell.angle_gamma   90.00
#
_symmetry.space_group_name_H-M   'P 1'
#
loop_
_entity.id
_entity.type
_entity.pdbx_description
1 polymer ?
#
loop_
_entity_poly.entity_id
_entity_poly.type
_entity_poly.pdbx_seq_one_letter_code
_entity_poly.pdbx_strand_id
1 'polypeptide(L)'
;KIISPELLMILDKMGHGDEIVFSDGNFPGESIGRIVLRADACGVPELMKAVLELFPLDSYDDNVYLMDKTESDRGLDIPIWEEYRKIAAEHTDKEPVFLERFEFYERAGESAIYANVILKKGVVK
;
A
#
# COMPACT_ATOMS: atom_id res chain seq x y z
N LYS A 1 -6.12 19.23 1.67
CA LYS A 1 -5.16 18.36 2.33
C LYS A 1 -5.38 16.92 1.91
N ILE A 2 -4.30 16.19 1.73
CA ILE A 2 -4.35 14.81 1.29
C ILE A 2 -4.69 13.87 2.44
N ILE A 3 -4.11 14.10 3.61
CA ILE A 3 -4.36 13.24 4.77
C ILE A 3 -5.48 13.84 5.62
N SER A 4 -6.57 13.08 5.73
CA SER A 4 -7.71 13.49 6.57
C SER A 4 -7.40 13.28 8.05
N PRO A 5 -8.14 13.93 8.96
CA PRO A 5 -8.00 13.67 10.39
C PRO A 5 -8.25 12.21 10.75
N GLU A 6 -9.19 11.56 10.08
CA GLU A 6 -9.50 10.15 10.29
C GLU A 6 -8.33 9.26 9.92
N LEU A 7 -7.70 9.54 8.77
CA LEU A 7 -6.53 8.78 8.34
C LEU A 7 -5.36 9.00 9.30
N LEU A 8 -5.14 10.24 9.70
CA LEU A 8 -4.07 10.57 10.65
C LEU A 8 -4.23 9.78 11.96
N MET A 9 -5.46 9.70 12.45
CA MET A 9 -5.76 8.93 13.66
C MET A 9 -5.42 7.45 13.49
N ILE A 10 -5.75 6.87 12.33
CA ILE A 10 -5.44 5.46 12.05
C ILE A 10 -3.92 5.25 12.00
N LEU A 11 -3.21 6.13 11.33
CA LEU A 11 -1.74 6.02 11.25
C LEU A 11 -1.10 6.08 12.63
N ASP A 12 -1.64 6.93 13.51
CA ASP A 12 -1.15 7.06 14.87
C ASP A 12 -1.42 5.81 15.71
N LYS A 13 -2.57 5.19 15.50
CA LYS A 13 -2.96 3.98 16.22
C LYS A 13 -2.24 2.72 15.76
N MET A 14 -1.71 2.71 14.55
CA MET A 14 -1.01 1.53 14.02
C MET A 14 0.24 1.24 14.85
N GLY A 15 0.43 -0.02 15.21
CA GLY A 15 1.62 -0.48 15.89
C GLY A 15 2.65 -1.05 14.92
N HIS A 16 3.80 -1.39 15.46
CA HIS A 16 4.86 -2.03 14.69
C HIS A 16 4.36 -3.34 14.07
N GLY A 17 4.53 -3.46 12.78
CA GLY A 17 4.11 -4.64 12.04
C GLY A 17 2.71 -4.55 11.45
N ASP A 18 1.91 -3.56 11.87
CA ASP A 18 0.59 -3.36 11.28
C ASP A 18 0.73 -2.89 9.83
N GLU A 19 -0.26 -3.23 9.02
CA GLU A 19 -0.24 -2.95 7.58
C GLU A 19 -1.41 -2.09 7.16
N ILE A 20 -1.16 -1.22 6.19
CA ILE A 20 -2.19 -0.39 5.59
C ILE A 20 -2.23 -0.67 4.09
N VAL A 21 -3.42 -0.75 3.52
CA VAL A 21 -3.63 -1.02 2.10
C VAL A 21 -4.14 0.23 1.41
N PHE A 22 -3.47 0.65 0.36
CA PHE A 22 -3.96 1.68 -0.54
C PHE A 22 -4.54 1.01 -1.77
N SER A 23 -5.76 1.36 -2.12
CA SER A 23 -6.43 0.72 -3.23
C SER A 23 -7.27 1.72 -4.01
N ASP A 24 -7.59 1.37 -5.24
CA ASP A 24 -8.44 2.21 -6.07
C ASP A 24 -9.92 1.85 -5.89
N GLY A 25 -10.79 2.52 -6.66
CA GLY A 25 -12.22 2.37 -6.54
C GLY A 25 -12.79 1.00 -6.90
N ASN A 26 -11.99 0.15 -7.55
CA ASN A 26 -12.44 -1.20 -7.92
C ASN A 26 -12.19 -2.23 -6.82
N PHE A 27 -11.41 -1.87 -5.83
CA PHE A 27 -11.11 -2.78 -4.72
C PHE A 27 -12.33 -2.90 -3.79
N PRO A 28 -12.74 -4.10 -3.41
CA PRO A 28 -13.93 -4.28 -2.56
C PRO A 28 -13.62 -4.02 -1.08
N GLY A 29 -13.16 -2.81 -0.77
CA GLY A 29 -12.74 -2.44 0.58
C GLY A 29 -13.83 -2.61 1.61
N GLU A 30 -15.06 -2.26 1.27
CA GLU A 30 -16.19 -2.35 2.20
C GLU A 30 -16.49 -3.79 2.63
N SER A 31 -16.23 -4.77 1.74
CA SER A 31 -16.48 -6.18 2.06
C SER A 31 -15.35 -6.82 2.84
N ILE A 32 -14.15 -6.30 2.72
CA ILE A 32 -12.94 -6.98 3.18
C ILE A 32 -12.21 -6.20 4.25
N GLY A 33 -12.19 -4.88 4.13
CA GLY A 33 -11.47 -4.04 5.07
C GLY A 33 -12.12 -4.03 6.44
N ARG A 34 -11.32 -4.09 7.48
CA ARG A 34 -11.81 -3.99 8.86
C ARG A 34 -12.12 -2.53 9.20
N ILE A 35 -11.29 -1.63 8.73
CA ILE A 35 -11.48 -0.18 8.83
C ILE A 35 -11.22 0.38 7.45
N VAL A 36 -12.22 1.03 6.86
CA VAL A 36 -12.13 1.55 5.51
C VAL A 36 -12.33 3.05 5.53
N LEU A 37 -11.39 3.77 4.92
CA LEU A 37 -11.50 5.22 4.74
C LEU A 37 -11.43 5.54 3.26
N ARG A 38 -12.16 6.55 2.85
CA ARG A 38 -12.15 6.99 1.46
C ARG A 38 -11.21 8.18 1.30
N ALA A 39 -10.50 8.19 0.18
CA ALA A 39 -9.58 9.28 -0.17
C ALA A 39 -9.75 9.58 -1.66
N ASP A 40 -10.96 9.93 -2.06
CA ASP A 40 -11.34 10.04 -3.46
C ASP A 40 -10.69 11.22 -4.20
N ALA A 41 -10.13 12.16 -3.47
CA ALA A 41 -9.59 13.39 -4.04
C ALA A 41 -8.18 13.25 -4.63
N CYS A 42 -7.51 12.12 -4.41
CA CYS A 42 -6.14 11.94 -4.88
C CYS A 42 -5.88 10.49 -5.33
N GLY A 43 -4.83 10.33 -6.10
CA GLY A 43 -4.40 9.00 -6.54
C GLY A 43 -3.57 8.30 -5.48
N VAL A 44 -3.34 7.00 -5.67
CA VAL A 44 -2.56 6.19 -4.72
C VAL A 44 -1.12 6.70 -4.58
N PRO A 45 -0.39 7.06 -5.64
CA PRO A 45 0.97 7.55 -5.47
C PRO A 45 1.05 8.80 -4.59
N GLU A 46 0.15 9.76 -4.77
CA GLU A 46 0.11 10.97 -3.96
C GLU A 46 -0.16 10.66 -2.50
N LEU A 47 -1.11 9.78 -2.25
CA LEU A 47 -1.49 9.38 -0.90
C LEU A 47 -0.34 8.63 -0.23
N MET A 48 0.28 7.70 -0.93
CA MET A 48 1.43 6.95 -0.44
C MET A 48 2.57 7.87 -0.03
N LYS A 49 2.89 8.85 -0.87
CA LYS A 49 3.94 9.81 -0.59
C LYS A 49 3.66 10.60 0.69
N ALA A 50 2.43 11.08 0.83
CA ALA A 50 2.03 11.85 2.00
C ALA A 50 2.09 11.00 3.29
N VAL A 51 1.64 9.77 3.22
CA VAL A 51 1.63 8.86 4.37
C VAL A 51 3.05 8.51 4.80
N LEU A 52 3.95 8.26 3.86
CA LEU A 52 5.33 7.88 4.19
C LEU A 52 6.12 9.02 4.85
N GLU A 53 5.68 10.26 4.74
CA GLU A 53 6.29 11.35 5.48
C GLU A 53 5.98 11.29 6.98
N LEU A 54 4.92 10.58 7.36
CA LEU A 54 4.45 10.49 8.74
C LEU A 54 4.62 9.12 9.38
N PHE A 55 5.08 8.15 8.62
CA PHE A 55 4.93 6.74 8.96
C PHE A 55 6.21 6.01 8.54
N PRO A 56 6.98 5.47 9.47
CA PRO A 56 8.19 4.74 9.11
C PRO A 56 7.82 3.35 8.58
N LEU A 57 8.55 2.92 7.55
CA LEU A 57 8.44 1.55 7.06
C LEU A 57 9.21 0.60 7.96
N ASP A 58 8.75 -0.64 8.05
CA ASP A 58 9.42 -1.65 8.85
C ASP A 58 10.83 -1.91 8.30
N SER A 59 11.80 -1.97 9.19
CA SER A 59 13.19 -2.24 8.82
C SER A 59 13.61 -3.69 9.04
N TYR A 60 12.81 -4.46 9.75
CA TYR A 60 13.14 -5.85 10.10
C TYR A 60 12.71 -6.84 9.02
N ASP A 61 11.67 -6.51 8.29
CA ASP A 61 11.02 -7.41 7.35
C ASP A 61 10.75 -6.67 6.05
N ASP A 62 10.23 -7.36 5.06
CA ASP A 62 9.74 -6.69 3.86
C ASP A 62 8.67 -5.69 4.25
N ASN A 63 8.58 -4.59 3.53
CA ASN A 63 7.79 -3.45 4.00
C ASN A 63 6.87 -2.83 2.95
N VAL A 64 7.07 -3.13 1.68
CA VAL A 64 6.18 -2.70 0.60
C VAL A 64 5.83 -3.91 -0.25
N TYR A 65 4.53 -4.12 -0.45
CA TYR A 65 4.05 -5.27 -1.20
C TYR A 65 3.18 -4.82 -2.36
N LEU A 66 3.43 -5.37 -3.53
CA LEU A 66 2.66 -5.12 -4.75
C LEU A 66 2.09 -6.43 -5.25
N MET A 67 0.98 -6.38 -5.95
CA MET A 67 0.41 -7.57 -6.56
C MET A 67 1.12 -7.85 -7.88
N ASP A 68 1.64 -9.06 -8.02
CA ASP A 68 2.33 -9.47 -9.24
C ASP A 68 1.33 -9.68 -10.39
N LYS A 69 1.85 -9.69 -11.61
CA LYS A 69 1.07 -9.95 -12.81
C LYS A 69 0.56 -11.37 -12.82
N THR A 70 -0.63 -11.56 -13.37
CA THR A 70 -1.12 -12.89 -13.69
C THR A 70 -0.38 -13.41 -14.93
N GLU A 71 -0.50 -14.72 -15.20
CA GLU A 71 0.16 -15.32 -16.35
C GLU A 71 -0.27 -14.66 -17.66
N SER A 72 -1.56 -14.33 -17.78
CA SER A 72 -2.08 -13.70 -18.98
C SER A 72 -1.53 -12.30 -19.21
N ASP A 73 -1.03 -11.65 -18.16
CA ASP A 73 -0.53 -10.26 -18.22
C ASP A 73 1.00 -10.15 -18.21
N ARG A 74 1.72 -11.26 -18.38
CA ARG A 74 3.19 -11.26 -18.28
C ARG A 74 3.88 -10.28 -19.21
N GLY A 75 3.29 -9.99 -20.36
CA GLY A 75 3.86 -9.05 -21.32
C GLY A 75 3.49 -7.59 -21.07
N LEU A 76 2.66 -7.34 -20.07
CA LEU A 76 2.15 -6.01 -19.80
C LEU A 76 3.14 -5.17 -19.01
N ASP A 77 3.32 -3.92 -19.42
CA ASP A 77 4.11 -2.97 -18.65
C ASP A 77 3.19 -2.24 -17.67
N ILE A 78 3.63 -2.07 -16.43
CA ILE A 78 2.85 -1.42 -15.37
C ILE A 78 3.63 -0.18 -14.89
N PRO A 79 3.49 0.97 -15.55
CA PRO A 79 4.28 2.16 -15.22
C PRO A 79 4.16 2.64 -13.77
N ILE A 80 2.99 2.43 -13.15
CA ILE A 80 2.75 2.90 -11.78
C ILE A 80 3.66 2.21 -10.76
N TRP A 81 4.14 1.00 -11.05
CA TRP A 81 5.08 0.30 -10.17
C TRP A 81 6.39 1.08 -10.02
N GLU A 82 6.84 1.73 -11.09
CA GLU A 82 8.05 2.53 -11.03
C GLU A 82 7.86 3.76 -10.15
N GLU A 83 6.67 4.35 -10.18
CA GLU A 83 6.34 5.46 -9.29
C GLU A 83 6.38 5.00 -7.83
N TYR A 84 5.81 3.85 -7.52
CA TYR A 84 5.83 3.30 -6.16
C TYR A 84 7.25 3.00 -5.70
N ARG A 85 8.06 2.44 -6.59
CA ARG A 85 9.45 2.12 -6.27
C ARG A 85 10.24 3.39 -5.92
N LYS A 86 10.04 4.45 -6.67
CA LYS A 86 10.72 5.73 -6.42
C LYS A 86 10.29 6.36 -5.11
N ILE A 87 9.00 6.33 -4.82
CA ILE A 87 8.48 6.87 -3.56
C ILE A 87 9.03 6.08 -2.38
N ALA A 88 8.98 4.76 -2.45
CA ALA A 88 9.47 3.90 -1.38
C ALA A 88 10.98 4.06 -1.16
N ALA A 89 11.75 4.24 -2.22
CA ALA A 89 13.21 4.35 -2.14
C ALA A 89 13.68 5.55 -1.32
N GLU A 90 12.84 6.56 -1.14
CA GLU A 90 13.16 7.69 -0.28
C GLU A 90 13.07 7.34 1.22
N HIS A 91 12.48 6.20 1.55
CA HIS A 91 12.18 5.81 2.93
C HIS A 91 12.73 4.44 3.33
N THR A 92 13.22 3.66 2.39
CA THR A 92 13.75 2.32 2.66
C THR A 92 14.76 1.89 1.61
N ASP A 93 15.69 1.02 2.00
CA ASP A 93 16.64 0.39 1.08
C ASP A 93 16.06 -0.88 0.46
N LYS A 94 14.95 -1.37 1.00
CA LYS A 94 14.37 -2.63 0.56
C LYS A 94 13.57 -2.44 -0.73
N GLU A 95 13.69 -3.41 -1.63
CA GLU A 95 12.88 -3.43 -2.84
C GLU A 95 11.47 -3.90 -2.51
N PRO A 96 10.45 -3.39 -3.22
CA PRO A 96 9.09 -3.90 -3.06
C PRO A 96 9.03 -5.40 -3.37
N VAL A 97 8.21 -6.11 -2.64
CA VAL A 97 7.98 -7.54 -2.84
C VAL A 97 6.69 -7.70 -3.65
N PHE A 98 6.76 -8.52 -4.69
CA PHE A 98 5.59 -8.83 -5.50
C PHE A 98 4.95 -10.10 -4.95
N LEU A 99 3.71 -10.00 -4.52
CA LEU A 99 2.96 -11.13 -4.01
C LEU A 99 2.10 -11.70 -5.12
N GLU A 100 2.03 -13.02 -5.18
CA GLU A 100 1.10 -13.69 -6.04
C GLU A 100 -0.32 -13.23 -5.67
N ARG A 101 -1.20 -13.21 -6.64
CA ARG A 101 -2.55 -12.65 -6.53
C ARG A 101 -3.33 -13.09 -5.28
N PHE A 102 -3.34 -14.38 -5.00
CA PHE A 102 -4.10 -14.90 -3.86
C PHE A 102 -3.44 -14.57 -2.52
N GLU A 103 -2.11 -14.53 -2.48
CA GLU A 103 -1.39 -14.10 -1.29
C GLU A 103 -1.68 -12.63 -0.98
N PHE A 104 -1.75 -11.79 -2.02
CA PHE A 104 -2.10 -10.39 -1.85
C PHE A 104 -3.52 -10.26 -1.31
N TYR A 105 -4.44 -11.06 -1.84
CA TYR A 105 -5.83 -11.06 -1.38
C TYR A 105 -5.97 -11.47 0.08
N GLU A 106 -5.26 -12.50 0.49
CA GLU A 106 -5.27 -12.92 1.89
C GLU A 106 -4.79 -11.79 2.80
N ARG A 107 -3.81 -11.04 2.34
CA ARG A 107 -3.25 -9.95 3.11
C ARG A 107 -4.16 -8.72 3.10
N ALA A 108 -4.74 -8.39 1.98
CA ALA A 108 -5.44 -7.14 1.76
C ALA A 108 -6.89 -7.26 1.37
N GLY A 109 -7.31 -8.41 0.85
CA GLY A 109 -8.64 -8.61 0.32
C GLY A 109 -8.65 -9.03 -1.15
N GLU A 110 -9.83 -9.13 -1.72
CA GLU A 110 -10.02 -9.66 -3.06
C GLU A 110 -9.98 -8.60 -4.16
N SER A 111 -9.91 -9.04 -5.37
CA SER A 111 -10.04 -8.28 -6.61
C SER A 111 -9.17 -7.03 -6.71
N ALA A 112 -7.91 -7.23 -6.46
CA ALA A 112 -6.94 -6.15 -6.61
C ALA A 112 -6.59 -5.91 -8.07
N ILE A 113 -6.27 -4.69 -8.37
CA ILE A 113 -5.58 -4.35 -9.61
C ILE A 113 -4.17 -3.91 -9.26
N TYR A 114 -3.32 -3.80 -10.26
CA TYR A 114 -1.88 -3.60 -10.02
C TYR A 114 -1.51 -2.25 -9.41
N ALA A 115 -2.48 -1.37 -9.21
CA ALA A 115 -2.26 -0.11 -8.53
C ALA A 115 -2.32 -0.21 -7.00
N ASN A 116 -2.73 -1.36 -6.46
CA ASN A 116 -2.86 -1.53 -5.02
C ASN A 116 -1.51 -1.80 -4.37
N VAL A 117 -1.32 -1.28 -3.17
CA VAL A 117 -0.06 -1.33 -2.45
C VAL A 117 -0.31 -1.61 -0.97
N ILE A 118 0.52 -2.43 -0.36
CA ILE A 118 0.51 -2.65 1.09
C ILE A 118 1.80 -2.09 1.67
N LEU A 119 1.68 -1.30 2.72
CA LEU A 119 2.82 -0.76 3.48
C LEU A 119 2.79 -1.30 4.89
N LYS A 120 3.93 -1.76 5.38
CA LYS A 120 4.08 -2.27 6.74
C LYS A 120 4.77 -1.25 7.61
N LYS A 121 4.14 -0.90 8.72
CA LYS A 121 4.66 0.11 9.65
C LYS A 121 5.80 -0.43 10.49
N GLY A 122 6.83 0.38 10.62
CA GLY A 122 7.98 0.07 11.46
C GLY A 122 7.85 0.65 12.86
N VAL A 123 8.96 0.63 13.57
CA VAL A 123 9.04 1.15 14.93
C VAL A 123 9.12 2.67 14.87
N VAL A 124 8.27 3.34 15.63
CA VAL A 124 8.31 4.79 15.79
C VAL A 124 9.33 5.11 16.90
N LYS A 125 10.27 5.97 16.55
CA LYS A 125 11.30 6.37 17.51
C LYS A 125 11.10 7.80 17.96
#